data_3e48263bb0241fe688fb9c055d533631
#
_entry.id   3e48263bb0241fe688fb9c055d533631
#
_cell.length_a   1.000
_cell.length_b   1.000
_cell.length_c   1.000
_cell.angle_alpha   90.00
_cell.angle_beta   90.00
_cell.angle_gamma   90.00
#
_symmetry.space_group_name_H-M   'P 1'
#
loop_
_entity.id
_entity.type
_entity.pdbx_description
1 polymer ?
#
loop_
_entity_poly.entity_id
_entity_poly.type
_entity_poly.pdbx_seq_one_letter_code
_entity_poly.pdbx_strand_id
1 'polypeptide(L)'
;LADVENARAANPSLGIRISMDFVDHEREVTLGVREFAVERLGVGDWPDPTESEVVISPEAWDALADDDSEMVDPVCFAFDVSPDRSSAAICAAGKRRDGLGHVEVIRHDRGTGWVVPRLLELHSAGHAAVGFVCDGAGPAASLLPQLEQAGVEVTTVSAKEHGNACGLLFDAVEQQTLRHLGTHELGSAVRGATSRPLGDAWAWSRKNSNADICPLVAATLAFWGSGALSKKPKAAPRVIDLSTV
;
A
#
# COMPACT_ATOMS: atom_id res chain seq x y z
N LEU A 1 29.30 -4.29 25.36
CA LEU A 1 30.25 -4.52 24.24
C LEU A 1 31.67 -4.90 24.74
N ALA A 2 32.06 -4.56 25.95
CA ALA A 2 33.41 -4.87 26.52
C ALA A 2 33.47 -6.17 27.33
N ASP A 3 32.42 -6.97 27.29
CA ASP A 3 32.34 -8.20 28.08
C ASP A 3 32.99 -9.38 27.33
N VAL A 4 34.08 -9.90 27.91
CA VAL A 4 34.88 -11.02 27.38
C VAL A 4 34.04 -12.30 27.28
N GLU A 5 33.07 -12.52 28.18
CA GLU A 5 32.20 -13.70 28.16
C GLU A 5 31.26 -13.66 26.95
N ASN A 6 30.68 -12.51 26.65
CA ASN A 6 29.85 -12.32 25.47
C ASN A 6 30.65 -12.49 24.16
N ALA A 7 31.89 -11.97 24.14
CA ALA A 7 32.80 -12.17 23.01
C ALA A 7 33.15 -13.63 22.77
N ARG A 8 33.35 -14.43 23.85
CA ARG A 8 33.59 -15.86 23.75
C ARG A 8 32.37 -16.66 23.33
N ALA A 9 31.20 -16.30 23.85
CA ALA A 9 29.94 -16.95 23.47
C ALA A 9 29.62 -16.77 21.97
N ALA A 10 29.88 -15.56 21.43
CA ALA A 10 29.65 -15.25 20.01
C ALA A 10 30.77 -15.78 19.10
N ASN A 11 32.00 -15.95 19.59
CA ASN A 11 33.15 -16.41 18.83
C ASN A 11 33.82 -17.63 19.44
N PRO A 12 33.39 -18.86 19.13
CA PRO A 12 34.01 -20.08 19.64
C PRO A 12 35.50 -20.23 19.34
N SER A 13 36.03 -19.51 18.35
CA SER A 13 37.44 -19.50 17.98
C SER A 13 38.29 -18.49 18.75
N LEU A 14 37.68 -17.72 19.68
CA LEU A 14 38.40 -16.75 20.50
C LEU A 14 39.34 -17.43 21.47
N GLY A 15 40.63 -17.07 21.46
CA GLY A 15 41.69 -17.69 22.19
C GLY A 15 42.33 -18.90 21.50
N ILE A 16 41.80 -19.36 20.35
CA ILE A 16 42.33 -20.46 19.53
C ILE A 16 42.91 -19.94 18.20
N ARG A 17 42.09 -19.27 17.43
CA ARG A 17 42.47 -18.71 16.11
C ARG A 17 42.39 -17.18 16.10
N ILE A 18 41.64 -16.56 16.97
CA ILE A 18 41.43 -15.13 17.09
C ILE A 18 41.95 -14.72 18.46
N SER A 19 42.91 -13.78 18.57
CA SER A 19 43.36 -13.25 19.84
C SER A 19 42.47 -12.17 20.40
N MET A 20 42.48 -11.96 21.70
CA MET A 20 41.76 -10.83 22.32
C MET A 20 42.27 -9.50 21.82
N ASP A 21 43.61 -9.36 21.68
CA ASP A 21 44.23 -8.12 21.17
C ASP A 21 43.72 -7.74 19.76
N PHE A 22 43.43 -8.73 18.94
CA PHE A 22 42.85 -8.51 17.61
C PHE A 22 41.41 -8.01 17.73
N VAL A 23 40.62 -8.61 18.59
CA VAL A 23 39.20 -8.20 18.81
C VAL A 23 39.14 -6.81 19.42
N ASP A 24 40.05 -6.50 20.38
CA ASP A 24 40.12 -5.18 20.97
C ASP A 24 40.55 -4.09 19.96
N HIS A 25 41.51 -4.44 19.08
CA HIS A 25 41.92 -3.53 18.00
C HIS A 25 40.80 -3.26 17.01
N GLU A 26 40.05 -4.28 16.61
CA GLU A 26 38.87 -4.08 15.74
C GLU A 26 37.82 -3.19 16.40
N ARG A 27 37.55 -3.41 17.71
CA ARG A 27 36.58 -2.60 18.45
C ARG A 27 36.98 -1.14 18.56
N GLU A 28 38.27 -0.85 18.78
CA GLU A 28 38.75 0.50 19.09
C GLU A 28 39.17 1.32 17.87
N VAL A 29 39.59 0.64 16.80
CA VAL A 29 40.27 1.30 15.67
C VAL A 29 39.62 1.02 14.33
N THR A 30 39.13 -0.22 14.09
CA THR A 30 38.79 -0.65 12.74
C THR A 30 37.28 -0.64 12.47
N LEU A 31 36.47 -1.03 13.46
CA LEU A 31 35.02 -1.16 13.29
C LEU A 31 34.27 -0.13 14.14
N GLY A 32 33.17 0.40 13.61
CA GLY A 32 32.21 1.14 14.42
C GLY A 32 31.49 0.24 15.43
N VAL A 33 30.84 0.84 16.42
CA VAL A 33 30.14 0.10 17.49
C VAL A 33 29.10 -0.88 16.92
N ARG A 34 28.37 -0.47 15.87
CA ARG A 34 27.35 -1.30 15.20
C ARG A 34 28.00 -2.46 14.42
N GLU A 35 29.01 -2.17 13.61
CA GLU A 35 29.73 -3.15 12.82
C GLU A 35 30.41 -4.19 13.70
N PHE A 36 31.01 -3.76 14.82
CA PHE A 36 31.59 -4.66 15.79
C PHE A 36 30.53 -5.58 16.43
N ALA A 37 29.36 -5.05 16.76
CA ALA A 37 28.26 -5.83 17.31
C ALA A 37 27.77 -6.89 16.32
N VAL A 38 27.63 -6.55 15.04
CA VAL A 38 27.21 -7.48 13.99
C VAL A 38 28.28 -8.54 13.74
N GLU A 39 29.52 -8.13 13.50
CA GLU A 39 30.59 -9.02 13.02
C GLU A 39 31.17 -9.88 14.13
N ARG A 40 31.23 -9.38 15.39
CA ARG A 40 31.92 -10.04 16.50
C ARG A 40 31.01 -10.58 17.59
N LEU A 41 29.82 -10.01 17.77
CA LEU A 41 28.89 -10.46 18.78
C LEU A 41 27.68 -11.20 18.21
N GLY A 42 27.58 -11.31 16.87
CA GLY A 42 26.47 -11.98 16.20
C GLY A 42 25.13 -11.27 16.48
N VAL A 43 25.17 -10.00 16.87
CA VAL A 43 23.96 -9.19 17.03
C VAL A 43 23.44 -8.96 15.63
N GLY A 44 22.30 -9.55 15.29
CA GLY A 44 21.69 -9.39 13.97
C GLY A 44 21.48 -7.91 13.67
N ASP A 45 21.75 -7.52 12.42
CA ASP A 45 21.41 -6.20 11.92
C ASP A 45 19.89 -6.16 11.74
N TRP A 46 19.18 -6.06 12.86
CA TRP A 46 17.75 -5.81 12.83
C TRP A 46 17.56 -4.40 12.29
N PRO A 47 16.80 -4.22 11.21
CA PRO A 47 16.40 -2.88 10.84
C PRO A 47 15.75 -2.25 12.07
N ASP A 48 16.30 -1.13 12.51
CA ASP A 48 15.69 -0.37 13.60
C ASP A 48 14.23 -0.08 13.15
N PRO A 49 13.21 -0.49 13.92
CA PRO A 49 11.83 -0.15 13.58
C PRO A 49 11.62 1.38 13.48
N THR A 50 12.56 2.18 14.00
CA THR A 50 12.59 3.64 13.82
C THR A 50 13.28 4.09 12.53
N GLU A 51 14.01 3.20 11.81
CA GLU A 51 14.65 3.52 10.52
C GLU A 51 13.84 3.08 9.29
N SER A 52 12.79 2.27 9.43
CA SER A 52 11.79 2.19 8.35
C SER A 52 11.02 3.51 8.38
N GLU A 53 11.31 4.37 7.44
CA GLU A 53 10.64 5.65 7.24
C GLU A 53 9.13 5.40 7.15
N VAL A 54 8.44 5.59 8.29
CA VAL A 54 6.99 5.47 8.37
C VAL A 54 6.40 6.55 7.48
N VAL A 55 5.83 6.16 6.37
CA VAL A 55 5.35 7.13 5.36
C VAL A 55 4.17 7.94 5.89
N ILE A 56 3.21 7.26 6.56
CA ILE A 56 2.07 7.88 7.23
C ILE A 56 2.17 7.52 8.71
N SER A 57 2.27 8.51 9.60
CA SER A 57 2.34 8.22 11.03
C SER A 57 1.05 7.53 11.51
N PRO A 58 1.16 6.50 12.38
CA PRO A 58 0.00 5.84 12.96
C PRO A 58 -0.96 6.82 13.64
N GLU A 59 -0.43 7.83 14.32
CA GLU A 59 -1.21 8.84 15.03
C GLU A 59 -2.01 9.71 14.06
N ALA A 60 -1.40 10.13 12.94
CA ALA A 60 -2.08 10.92 11.91
C ALA A 60 -3.19 10.09 11.25
N TRP A 61 -2.94 8.81 10.99
CA TRP A 61 -3.93 7.90 10.43
C TRP A 61 -5.09 7.65 11.41
N ASP A 62 -4.79 7.25 12.64
CA ASP A 62 -5.79 6.89 13.64
C ASP A 62 -6.69 8.09 14.02
N ALA A 63 -6.16 9.32 13.93
CA ALA A 63 -6.94 10.56 14.15
C ALA A 63 -8.04 10.80 13.08
N LEU A 64 -7.97 10.11 11.93
CA LEU A 64 -8.98 10.20 10.85
C LEU A 64 -10.07 9.15 10.95
N ALA A 65 -9.99 8.25 11.93
CA ALA A 65 -10.99 7.21 12.14
C ALA A 65 -12.32 7.84 12.58
N ASP A 66 -13.40 7.41 11.94
CA ASP A 66 -14.76 7.85 12.19
C ASP A 66 -15.69 6.68 11.82
N ASP A 67 -16.13 5.94 12.83
CA ASP A 67 -16.93 4.72 12.67
C ASP A 67 -18.30 4.99 12.04
N ASP A 68 -18.79 6.24 12.14
CA ASP A 68 -20.05 6.71 11.53
C ASP A 68 -19.83 7.35 10.16
N SER A 69 -18.60 7.27 9.61
CA SER A 69 -18.29 7.88 8.32
C SER A 69 -19.00 7.18 7.18
N GLU A 70 -19.75 7.93 6.40
CA GLU A 70 -20.48 7.45 5.22
C GLU A 70 -20.08 8.24 3.97
N MET A 71 -19.87 7.54 2.86
CA MET A 71 -19.71 8.19 1.55
C MET A 71 -21.07 8.31 0.85
N VAL A 72 -21.18 9.32 -0.01
CA VAL A 72 -22.33 9.50 -0.90
C VAL A 72 -21.92 9.24 -2.34
N ASP A 73 -22.88 8.83 -3.17
CA ASP A 73 -22.66 8.66 -4.60
C ASP A 73 -22.21 9.98 -5.27
N PRO A 74 -21.35 9.90 -6.27
CA PRO A 74 -20.80 8.69 -6.91
C PRO A 74 -19.53 8.18 -6.20
N VAL A 75 -19.34 6.87 -6.20
CA VAL A 75 -18.19 6.20 -5.60
C VAL A 75 -17.23 5.63 -6.65
N CYS A 76 -15.96 5.48 -6.30
CA CYS A 76 -14.96 4.78 -7.10
C CYS A 76 -14.53 3.50 -6.37
N PHE A 77 -14.49 2.38 -7.09
CA PHE A 77 -13.94 1.13 -6.58
C PHE A 77 -12.55 0.91 -7.13
N ALA A 78 -11.65 0.39 -6.32
CA ALA A 78 -10.36 -0.08 -6.80
C ALA A 78 -9.98 -1.40 -6.14
N PHE A 79 -9.10 -2.14 -6.80
CA PHE A 79 -8.62 -3.42 -6.30
C PHE A 79 -7.13 -3.59 -6.51
N ASP A 80 -6.53 -4.34 -5.60
CA ASP A 80 -5.11 -4.71 -5.65
C ASP A 80 -4.91 -6.17 -5.24
N VAL A 81 -3.78 -6.73 -5.64
CA VAL A 81 -3.39 -8.13 -5.40
C VAL A 81 -1.96 -8.14 -4.88
N SER A 82 -1.67 -8.95 -3.87
CA SER A 82 -0.31 -9.15 -3.35
C SER A 82 0.61 -9.75 -4.43
N PRO A 83 1.94 -9.45 -4.39
CA PRO A 83 2.88 -9.95 -5.39
C PRO A 83 2.89 -11.48 -5.54
N ASP A 84 2.73 -12.20 -4.43
CA ASP A 84 2.66 -13.66 -4.36
C ASP A 84 1.26 -14.22 -4.61
N ARG A 85 0.27 -13.34 -4.83
CA ARG A 85 -1.14 -13.66 -5.05
C ARG A 85 -1.83 -14.37 -3.88
N SER A 86 -1.24 -14.30 -2.69
CA SER A 86 -1.80 -14.91 -1.47
C SER A 86 -3.03 -14.17 -0.95
N SER A 87 -3.19 -12.89 -1.32
CA SER A 87 -4.28 -12.03 -0.88
C SER A 87 -4.66 -10.99 -1.94
N ALA A 88 -5.83 -10.40 -1.77
CA ALA A 88 -6.32 -9.29 -2.57
C ALA A 88 -7.25 -8.41 -1.74
N ALA A 89 -7.39 -7.15 -2.15
CA ALA A 89 -8.32 -6.22 -1.53
C ALA A 89 -9.15 -5.46 -2.58
N ILE A 90 -10.39 -5.16 -2.24
CA ILE A 90 -11.25 -4.19 -2.94
C ILE A 90 -11.57 -3.09 -1.94
N CYS A 91 -11.37 -1.84 -2.34
CA CYS A 91 -11.71 -0.66 -1.57
C CYS A 91 -12.65 0.25 -2.37
N ALA A 92 -13.41 1.05 -1.64
CA ALA A 92 -14.23 2.12 -2.18
C ALA A 92 -13.74 3.47 -1.68
N ALA A 93 -13.92 4.50 -2.50
CA ALA A 93 -13.69 5.88 -2.10
C ALA A 93 -14.73 6.81 -2.74
N GLY A 94 -15.08 7.84 -2.01
CA GLY A 94 -16.06 8.84 -2.42
C GLY A 94 -15.96 10.09 -1.58
N LYS A 95 -16.96 10.94 -1.68
CA LYS A 95 -17.12 12.12 -0.84
C LYS A 95 -18.17 11.86 0.25
N ARG A 96 -17.96 12.44 1.41
CA ARG A 96 -18.96 12.57 2.47
C ARG A 96 -19.87 13.77 2.17
N ARG A 97 -20.98 13.87 2.91
CA ARG A 97 -21.90 15.02 2.79
C ARG A 97 -21.26 16.35 3.20
N ASP A 98 -20.26 16.32 4.07
CA ASP A 98 -19.49 17.49 4.51
C ASP A 98 -18.37 17.88 3.54
N GLY A 99 -18.18 17.11 2.44
CA GLY A 99 -17.19 17.34 1.41
C GLY A 99 -15.82 16.71 1.66
N LEU A 100 -15.59 16.12 2.84
CA LEU A 100 -14.39 15.35 3.12
C LEU A 100 -14.34 14.08 2.25
N GLY A 101 -13.14 13.58 2.01
CA GLY A 101 -12.96 12.27 1.40
C GLY A 101 -13.35 11.15 2.36
N HIS A 102 -13.76 10.00 1.81
CA HIS A 102 -13.95 8.77 2.56
C HIS A 102 -13.32 7.61 1.80
N VAL A 103 -12.64 6.72 2.52
CA VAL A 103 -12.14 5.44 2.01
C VAL A 103 -12.54 4.31 2.95
N GLU A 104 -12.91 3.17 2.36
CA GLU A 104 -13.22 1.96 3.13
C GLU A 104 -12.79 0.70 2.40
N VAL A 105 -12.51 -0.35 3.18
CA VAL A 105 -12.25 -1.70 2.67
C VAL A 105 -13.58 -2.41 2.47
N ILE A 106 -13.92 -2.72 1.23
CA ILE A 106 -15.13 -3.51 0.90
C ILE A 106 -14.90 -4.99 1.18
N ARG A 107 -13.71 -5.48 0.85
CA ARG A 107 -13.28 -6.85 1.16
C ARG A 107 -11.77 -6.96 1.05
N HIS A 108 -11.16 -7.64 2.03
CA HIS A 108 -9.79 -8.11 2.00
C HIS A 108 -9.79 -9.58 2.40
N ASP A 109 -9.23 -10.45 1.56
CA ASP A 109 -9.30 -11.90 1.79
C ASP A 109 -8.17 -12.64 1.05
N ARG A 110 -7.96 -13.90 1.42
CA ARG A 110 -6.95 -14.78 0.82
C ARG A 110 -7.28 -15.14 -0.62
N GLY A 111 -6.24 -15.23 -1.44
CA GLY A 111 -6.31 -15.58 -2.84
C GLY A 111 -6.98 -14.52 -3.71
N THR A 112 -7.16 -14.80 -4.98
CA THR A 112 -7.65 -13.83 -5.97
C THR A 112 -8.96 -14.26 -6.65
N GLY A 113 -9.39 -15.51 -6.48
CA GLY A 113 -10.54 -16.08 -7.20
C GLY A 113 -11.88 -15.41 -6.88
N TRP A 114 -11.97 -14.70 -5.76
CA TRP A 114 -13.18 -14.01 -5.31
C TRP A 114 -13.30 -12.58 -5.86
N VAL A 115 -12.20 -12.00 -6.38
CA VAL A 115 -12.14 -10.56 -6.77
C VAL A 115 -13.07 -10.27 -7.93
N VAL A 116 -12.97 -11.03 -9.03
CA VAL A 116 -13.81 -10.81 -10.22
C VAL A 116 -15.30 -11.00 -9.90
N PRO A 117 -15.76 -12.10 -9.27
CA PRO A 117 -17.16 -12.21 -8.84
C PRO A 117 -17.64 -11.03 -8.00
N ARG A 118 -16.83 -10.56 -7.05
CA ARG A 118 -17.22 -9.45 -6.18
C ARG A 118 -17.32 -8.13 -6.94
N LEU A 119 -16.41 -7.85 -7.87
CA LEU A 119 -16.47 -6.66 -8.73
C LEU A 119 -17.70 -6.67 -9.64
N LEU A 120 -18.11 -7.83 -10.14
CA LEU A 120 -19.34 -8.01 -10.91
C LEU A 120 -20.59 -7.73 -10.07
N GLU A 121 -20.62 -8.21 -8.82
CA GLU A 121 -21.70 -7.89 -7.88
C GLU A 121 -21.80 -6.36 -7.66
N LEU A 122 -20.68 -5.69 -7.39
CA LEU A 122 -20.62 -4.24 -7.19
C LEU A 122 -21.05 -3.47 -8.45
N HIS A 123 -20.64 -3.94 -9.63
CA HIS A 123 -21.05 -3.37 -10.90
C HIS A 123 -22.56 -3.49 -11.13
N SER A 124 -23.16 -4.62 -10.74
CA SER A 124 -24.59 -4.91 -10.90
C SER A 124 -25.47 -4.28 -9.82
N ALA A 125 -24.91 -3.88 -8.68
CA ALA A 125 -25.66 -3.39 -7.54
C ALA A 125 -26.28 -1.99 -7.74
N GLY A 126 -26.02 -1.35 -8.89
CA GLY A 126 -26.64 -0.08 -9.26
C GLY A 126 -26.11 1.16 -8.52
N HIS A 127 -24.98 1.02 -7.79
CA HIS A 127 -24.28 2.18 -7.26
C HIS A 127 -23.84 3.10 -8.41
N ALA A 128 -23.98 4.40 -8.24
CA ALA A 128 -23.45 5.37 -9.18
C ALA A 128 -21.90 5.36 -9.09
N ALA A 129 -21.29 4.28 -9.62
CA ALA A 129 -19.84 4.17 -9.67
C ALA A 129 -19.29 5.10 -10.76
N VAL A 130 -18.29 5.91 -10.40
CA VAL A 130 -17.52 6.67 -11.40
C VAL A 130 -16.57 5.77 -12.17
N GLY A 131 -16.20 4.61 -11.62
CA GLY A 131 -15.39 3.59 -12.29
C GLY A 131 -14.76 2.57 -11.35
N PHE A 132 -14.09 1.61 -11.97
CA PHE A 132 -13.23 0.62 -11.33
C PHE A 132 -11.79 0.92 -11.73
N VAL A 133 -10.86 0.84 -10.76
CA VAL A 133 -9.46 1.22 -10.96
C VAL A 133 -8.53 0.12 -10.47
N CYS A 134 -7.44 -0.12 -11.19
CA CYS A 134 -6.31 -0.91 -10.70
C CYS A 134 -4.97 -0.40 -11.25
N ASP A 135 -3.87 -0.86 -10.63
CA ASP A 135 -2.52 -0.61 -11.15
C ASP A 135 -2.28 -1.49 -12.39
N GLY A 136 -2.14 -0.85 -13.56
CA GLY A 136 -1.91 -1.55 -14.83
C GLY A 136 -0.56 -2.29 -14.92
N ALA A 137 0.40 -1.93 -14.08
CA ALA A 137 1.70 -2.61 -13.97
C ALA A 137 1.78 -3.54 -12.74
N GLY A 138 0.74 -3.57 -11.91
CA GLY A 138 0.67 -4.39 -10.70
C GLY A 138 0.14 -5.80 -10.93
N PRO A 139 0.21 -6.67 -9.90
CA PRO A 139 -0.30 -8.04 -9.98
C PRO A 139 -1.80 -8.14 -10.30
N ALA A 140 -2.58 -7.12 -9.94
CA ALA A 140 -4.02 -7.03 -10.19
C ALA A 140 -4.37 -6.98 -11.69
N ALA A 141 -3.46 -6.49 -12.55
CA ALA A 141 -3.67 -6.39 -13.99
C ALA A 141 -3.97 -7.74 -14.67
N SER A 142 -3.54 -8.85 -14.08
CA SER A 142 -3.85 -10.20 -14.58
C SER A 142 -5.34 -10.57 -14.54
N LEU A 143 -6.17 -9.81 -13.80
CA LEU A 143 -7.62 -10.01 -13.70
C LEU A 143 -8.39 -9.22 -14.78
N LEU A 144 -7.73 -8.27 -15.46
CA LEU A 144 -8.36 -7.40 -16.45
C LEU A 144 -9.06 -8.17 -17.60
N PRO A 145 -8.45 -9.21 -18.20
CA PRO A 145 -9.11 -9.92 -19.30
C PRO A 145 -10.45 -10.56 -18.90
N GLN A 146 -10.56 -11.04 -17.65
CA GLN A 146 -11.82 -11.63 -17.16
C GLN A 146 -12.89 -10.56 -16.92
N LEU A 147 -12.49 -9.39 -16.40
CA LEU A 147 -13.39 -8.26 -16.18
C LEU A 147 -13.88 -7.67 -17.50
N GLU A 148 -12.99 -7.50 -18.47
CA GLU A 148 -13.33 -7.03 -19.82
C GLU A 148 -14.30 -7.99 -20.52
N GLN A 149 -14.05 -9.30 -20.46
CA GLN A 149 -14.95 -10.32 -21.00
C GLN A 149 -16.34 -10.28 -20.36
N ALA A 150 -16.40 -9.91 -19.07
CA ALA A 150 -17.65 -9.76 -18.33
C ALA A 150 -18.31 -8.37 -18.51
N GLY A 151 -17.75 -7.49 -19.34
CA GLY A 151 -18.30 -6.17 -19.66
C GLY A 151 -18.02 -5.10 -18.59
N VAL A 152 -17.09 -5.33 -17.67
CA VAL A 152 -16.66 -4.33 -16.67
C VAL A 152 -15.47 -3.56 -17.19
N GLU A 153 -15.68 -2.27 -17.43
CA GLU A 153 -14.59 -1.36 -17.82
C GLU A 153 -13.76 -0.96 -16.60
N VAL A 154 -12.44 -1.23 -16.65
CA VAL A 154 -11.49 -0.89 -15.59
C VAL A 154 -10.49 0.13 -16.10
N THR A 155 -10.37 1.25 -15.40
CA THR A 155 -9.32 2.23 -15.64
C THR A 155 -8.02 1.75 -15.02
N THR A 156 -6.97 1.59 -15.83
CA THR A 156 -5.63 1.26 -15.35
C THR A 156 -4.83 2.53 -15.12
N VAL A 157 -4.13 2.59 -13.98
CA VAL A 157 -3.20 3.69 -13.69
C VAL A 157 -1.80 3.33 -14.18
N SER A 158 -1.12 4.32 -14.75
CA SER A 158 0.31 4.24 -15.06
C SER A 158 1.15 4.41 -13.78
N ALA A 159 2.45 4.10 -13.86
CA ALA A 159 3.38 4.33 -12.76
C ALA A 159 3.35 5.78 -12.26
N LYS A 160 3.29 6.76 -13.17
CA LYS A 160 3.20 8.18 -12.83
C LYS A 160 1.91 8.51 -12.08
N GLU A 161 0.77 8.00 -12.54
CA GLU A 161 -0.52 8.21 -11.88
C GLU A 161 -0.57 7.53 -10.51
N HIS A 162 0.07 6.35 -10.37
CA HIS A 162 0.20 5.68 -9.09
C HIS A 162 1.01 6.53 -8.08
N GLY A 163 2.15 7.11 -8.49
CA GLY A 163 2.89 8.06 -7.64
C GLY A 163 2.06 9.28 -7.25
N ASN A 164 1.32 9.86 -8.20
CA ASN A 164 0.41 10.96 -7.91
C ASN A 164 -0.71 10.54 -6.93
N ALA A 165 -1.24 9.34 -7.06
CA ALA A 165 -2.26 8.81 -6.15
C ALA A 165 -1.72 8.65 -4.73
N CYS A 166 -0.46 8.17 -4.57
CA CYS A 166 0.20 8.09 -3.28
C CYS A 166 0.36 9.47 -2.62
N GLY A 167 0.83 10.47 -3.38
CA GLY A 167 0.94 11.85 -2.88
C GLY A 167 -0.41 12.44 -2.48
N LEU A 168 -1.46 12.22 -3.28
CA LEU A 168 -2.81 12.71 -2.97
C LEU A 168 -3.36 12.11 -1.67
N LEU A 169 -3.17 10.81 -1.44
CA LEU A 169 -3.61 10.18 -0.19
C LEU A 169 -2.81 10.71 1.00
N PHE A 170 -1.49 10.82 0.86
CA PHE A 170 -0.61 11.38 1.88
C PHE A 170 -1.04 12.80 2.26
N ASP A 171 -1.23 13.69 1.29
CA ASP A 171 -1.68 15.06 1.51
C ASP A 171 -3.05 15.12 2.20
N ALA A 172 -3.96 14.21 1.82
CA ALA A 172 -5.30 14.15 2.42
C ALA A 172 -5.25 13.71 3.90
N VAL A 173 -4.29 12.86 4.27
CA VAL A 173 -4.04 12.48 5.67
C VAL A 173 -3.47 13.67 6.44
N GLU A 174 -2.39 14.28 5.94
CA GLU A 174 -1.73 15.42 6.58
C GLU A 174 -2.67 16.62 6.77
N GLN A 175 -3.52 16.89 5.78
CA GLN A 175 -4.50 17.97 5.82
C GLN A 175 -5.81 17.60 6.53
N GLN A 176 -5.94 16.36 7.01
CA GLN A 176 -7.13 15.83 7.68
C GLN A 176 -8.43 15.95 6.86
N THR A 177 -8.30 15.89 5.54
CA THR A 177 -9.41 15.99 4.58
C THR A 177 -10.00 14.63 4.17
N LEU A 178 -9.58 13.56 4.85
CA LEU A 178 -10.01 12.18 4.67
C LEU A 178 -10.62 11.63 5.96
N ARG A 179 -11.53 10.62 5.81
CA ARG A 179 -12.02 9.78 6.92
C ARG A 179 -12.05 8.32 6.48
N HIS A 180 -11.98 7.42 7.44
CA HIS A 180 -12.09 5.96 7.25
C HIS A 180 -12.75 5.32 8.48
N LEU A 181 -13.23 4.09 8.34
CA LEU A 181 -13.95 3.37 9.40
C LEU A 181 -13.06 2.77 10.50
N GLY A 182 -11.77 3.06 10.55
CA GLY A 182 -10.85 2.50 11.55
C GLY A 182 -10.63 0.98 11.43
N THR A 183 -10.89 0.37 10.27
CA THR A 183 -10.75 -1.09 10.10
C THR A 183 -9.32 -1.56 10.30
N HIS A 184 -9.17 -2.73 10.94
CA HIS A 184 -7.87 -3.32 11.26
C HIS A 184 -7.01 -3.55 10.00
N GLU A 185 -7.61 -4.02 8.91
CA GLU A 185 -6.93 -4.36 7.66
C GLU A 185 -6.22 -3.14 7.07
N LEU A 186 -6.93 -2.02 6.97
CA LEU A 186 -6.37 -0.80 6.42
C LEU A 186 -5.35 -0.16 7.36
N GLY A 187 -5.64 -0.13 8.67
CA GLY A 187 -4.71 0.37 9.67
C GLY A 187 -3.41 -0.46 9.74
N SER A 188 -3.49 -1.78 9.64
CA SER A 188 -2.31 -2.66 9.58
C SER A 188 -1.50 -2.42 8.31
N ALA A 189 -2.17 -2.26 7.17
CA ALA A 189 -1.52 -1.97 5.89
C ALA A 189 -0.76 -0.63 5.93
N VAL A 190 -1.35 0.42 6.51
CA VAL A 190 -0.71 1.75 6.68
C VAL A 190 0.52 1.65 7.57
N ARG A 191 0.42 1.01 8.73
CA ARG A 191 1.53 0.87 9.68
C ARG A 191 2.70 0.04 9.14
N GLY A 192 2.42 -0.96 8.30
CA GLY A 192 3.44 -1.83 7.71
C GLY A 192 3.96 -1.36 6.35
N ALA A 193 3.40 -0.29 5.80
CA ALA A 193 3.77 0.19 4.47
C ALA A 193 5.12 0.90 4.46
N THR A 194 5.90 0.63 3.41
CA THR A 194 7.10 1.39 3.06
C THR A 194 6.93 2.03 1.70
N SER A 195 7.70 3.08 1.44
CA SER A 195 7.77 3.71 0.13
C SER A 195 8.89 3.11 -0.73
N ARG A 196 8.82 3.37 -2.03
CA ARG A 196 9.91 3.16 -2.99
C ARG A 196 10.04 4.38 -3.90
N PRO A 197 11.26 4.75 -4.32
CA PRO A 197 11.45 5.82 -5.30
C PRO A 197 10.76 5.51 -6.64
N LEU A 198 10.24 6.54 -7.28
CA LEU A 198 9.61 6.48 -8.60
C LEU A 198 9.94 7.76 -9.40
N GLY A 199 11.17 7.85 -9.93
CA GLY A 199 11.73 9.12 -10.44
C GLY A 199 11.84 10.14 -9.29
N ASP A 200 11.29 11.33 -9.49
CA ASP A 200 11.23 12.38 -8.47
C ASP A 200 10.04 12.22 -7.50
N ALA A 201 9.18 11.21 -7.72
CA ALA A 201 8.05 10.85 -6.87
C ALA A 201 8.36 9.57 -6.07
N TRP A 202 7.37 9.09 -5.35
CA TRP A 202 7.42 7.81 -4.65
C TRP A 202 6.11 7.04 -4.82
N ALA A 203 6.13 5.76 -4.54
CA ALA A 203 4.96 4.90 -4.49
C ALA A 203 5.08 3.88 -3.37
N TRP A 204 3.96 3.26 -2.98
CA TRP A 204 3.95 2.15 -2.02
C TRP A 204 4.82 0.99 -2.52
N SER A 205 5.62 0.39 -1.63
CA SER A 205 6.48 -0.74 -1.93
C SER A 205 5.85 -2.05 -1.49
N ARG A 206 5.17 -2.77 -2.39
CA ARG A 206 4.57 -4.08 -2.08
C ARG A 206 5.59 -5.14 -1.65
N LYS A 207 6.86 -5.00 -2.06
CA LYS A 207 7.92 -5.98 -1.78
C LYS A 207 8.63 -5.76 -0.44
N ASN A 208 8.76 -4.51 -0.04
CA ASN A 208 9.57 -4.14 1.14
C ASN A 208 8.68 -3.79 2.35
N SER A 209 7.37 -3.80 2.18
CA SER A 209 6.44 -3.58 3.28
C SER A 209 6.41 -4.77 4.23
N ASN A 210 6.26 -4.49 5.53
CA ASN A 210 6.25 -5.48 6.60
C ASN A 210 4.87 -6.12 6.84
N ALA A 211 3.86 -5.69 6.08
CA ALA A 211 2.49 -6.21 6.10
C ALA A 211 1.94 -6.36 4.68
N ASP A 212 0.81 -7.03 4.56
CA ASP A 212 0.04 -6.99 3.32
C ASP A 212 -0.57 -5.60 3.14
N ILE A 213 -0.12 -4.89 2.10
CA ILE A 213 -0.55 -3.54 1.80
C ILE A 213 -1.58 -3.45 0.67
N CYS A 214 -2.16 -4.59 0.23
CA CYS A 214 -3.24 -4.56 -0.78
C CYS A 214 -4.39 -3.62 -0.39
N PRO A 215 -4.86 -3.58 0.88
CA PRO A 215 -5.90 -2.64 1.29
C PRO A 215 -5.49 -1.18 1.10
N LEU A 216 -4.24 -0.82 1.44
CA LEU A 216 -3.74 0.54 1.29
C LEU A 216 -3.59 0.94 -0.19
N VAL A 217 -3.04 0.05 -1.03
CA VAL A 217 -2.90 0.33 -2.47
C VAL A 217 -4.28 0.48 -3.11
N ALA A 218 -5.22 -0.42 -2.82
CA ALA A 218 -6.57 -0.33 -3.33
C ALA A 218 -7.28 0.97 -2.85
N ALA A 219 -7.17 1.34 -1.57
CA ALA A 219 -7.72 2.59 -1.03
C ALA A 219 -7.11 3.83 -1.70
N THR A 220 -5.79 3.83 -1.92
CA THR A 220 -5.06 4.90 -2.63
C THR A 220 -5.60 5.10 -4.05
N LEU A 221 -5.77 4.01 -4.79
CA LEU A 221 -6.26 4.05 -6.17
C LEU A 221 -7.74 4.44 -6.25
N ALA A 222 -8.58 3.96 -5.31
CA ALA A 222 -9.98 4.36 -5.22
C ALA A 222 -10.11 5.85 -4.92
N PHE A 223 -9.31 6.37 -3.99
CA PHE A 223 -9.32 7.79 -3.62
C PHE A 223 -8.91 8.68 -4.80
N TRP A 224 -7.82 8.33 -5.49
CA TRP A 224 -7.42 9.01 -6.73
C TRP A 224 -8.52 8.96 -7.79
N GLY A 225 -9.09 7.76 -8.03
CA GLY A 225 -10.13 7.54 -9.02
C GLY A 225 -11.39 8.35 -8.76
N SER A 226 -11.80 8.48 -7.50
CA SER A 226 -12.97 9.28 -7.11
C SER A 226 -12.86 10.74 -7.53
N GLY A 227 -11.64 11.31 -7.52
CA GLY A 227 -11.38 12.67 -7.98
C GLY A 227 -11.14 12.79 -9.48
N ALA A 228 -10.37 11.87 -10.06
CA ALA A 228 -9.93 11.93 -11.46
C ALA A 228 -11.05 11.55 -12.44
N LEU A 229 -11.86 10.54 -12.12
CA LEU A 229 -12.91 10.02 -13.00
C LEU A 229 -14.19 10.85 -12.92
N SER A 230 -14.50 11.43 -11.76
CA SER A 230 -15.66 12.35 -11.61
C SER A 230 -15.61 13.57 -12.51
N LYS A 231 -14.42 13.96 -12.97
CA LYS A 231 -14.21 15.11 -13.86
C LYS A 231 -14.35 14.77 -15.34
N LYS A 232 -14.38 13.48 -15.72
CA LYS A 232 -14.61 13.07 -17.10
C LYS A 232 -16.11 13.18 -17.41
N PRO A 233 -16.54 14.02 -18.37
CA PRO A 233 -17.94 14.01 -18.82
C PRO A 233 -18.25 12.59 -19.31
N LYS A 234 -19.32 11.98 -18.79
CA LYS A 234 -19.84 10.72 -19.31
C LYS A 234 -20.10 10.91 -20.79
N ALA A 235 -19.38 10.19 -21.67
CA ALA A 235 -19.59 10.32 -23.11
C ALA A 235 -21.07 10.12 -23.40
N ALA A 236 -21.69 11.11 -24.04
CA ALA A 236 -23.08 10.98 -24.46
C ALA A 236 -23.21 9.75 -25.38
N PRO A 237 -24.26 8.94 -25.26
CA PRO A 237 -24.49 7.82 -26.16
C PRO A 237 -24.45 8.34 -27.60
N ARG A 238 -23.51 7.84 -28.43
CA ARG A 238 -23.48 8.13 -29.84
C ARG A 238 -24.71 7.48 -30.46
N VAL A 239 -25.64 8.30 -30.92
CA VAL A 239 -26.69 7.82 -31.82
C VAL A 239 -26.00 7.54 -33.14
N ILE A 240 -25.90 6.28 -33.51
CA ILE A 240 -25.44 5.85 -34.82
C ILE A 240 -26.68 6.00 -35.75
N ASP A 241 -26.68 6.98 -36.61
CA ASP A 241 -27.68 7.13 -37.64
C ASP A 241 -27.37 6.12 -38.76
N LEU A 242 -28.14 5.05 -38.83
CA LEU A 242 -28.02 3.97 -39.82
C LEU A 242 -28.77 4.31 -41.11
N SER A 243 -29.31 5.51 -41.27
CA SER A 243 -30.07 5.92 -42.47
C SER A 243 -29.22 6.22 -43.72
N THR A 244 -27.87 6.12 -43.57
CA THR A 244 -26.90 6.40 -44.64
C THR A 244 -26.08 5.19 -45.11
N VAL A 245 -26.52 3.94 -44.80
CA VAL A 245 -25.92 2.72 -45.34
C VAL A 245 -26.80 2.10 -46.38
#